data_fd70e0a86e7e734d0329cc0bf9fb18c4
#
_entry.id   fd70e0a86e7e734d0329cc0bf9fb18c4
#
_cell.length_a   1.000
_cell.length_b   1.000
_cell.length_c   1.000
_cell.angle_alpha   90.00
_cell.angle_beta   90.00
_cell.angle_gamma   90.00
#
_symmetry.space_group_name_H-M   'P 1'
#
loop_
_entity.id
_entity.type
_entity.pdbx_description
1 polymer ?
#
loop_
_entity_poly.entity_id
_entity_poly.type
_entity_poly.pdbx_seq_one_letter_code
_entity_poly.pdbx_strand_id
1 'polypeptide(L)'
;MAVRAEDLWFSYGEGWALKGVSLEIPEGEIVAVVGPNGSGKTTFAKHLIGLLKPTRGRVLVYGEDTREKSVAELSRLVGYVFQNPNHQIFSETVYDEVAFGPRNLGFEEARVKELVESSLKLVGLEGKGEERPYMLSMGEKERLAIASVLAMDPRLLILDEPTIGQDRSTMSKLIEVVKRLKGEGRTVLLISHDIDLVYEHSDYVIVFKGGEVVSEGKVAEVLSDPELTAKASLSLPKLAELARLLGLDRLPSSVEDAVEVLMNEVRGIRKEELANP
;
A
#
# COMPACT_ATOMS: atom_id res chain seq x y z
N MET A 1 17.06 -2.10 3.20
CA MET A 1 16.10 -2.45 2.12
C MET A 1 15.12 -3.47 2.63
N ALA A 2 13.82 -3.18 2.49
CA ALA A 2 12.77 -4.13 2.87
C ALA A 2 12.63 -5.26 1.85
N VAL A 3 12.71 -4.93 0.54
CA VAL A 3 12.61 -5.91 -0.55
C VAL A 3 13.67 -5.64 -1.61
N ARG A 4 14.20 -6.72 -2.19
CA ARG A 4 15.00 -6.69 -3.41
C ARG A 4 14.57 -7.82 -4.32
N ALA A 5 14.16 -7.49 -5.54
CA ALA A 5 13.92 -8.45 -6.61
C ALA A 5 15.06 -8.36 -7.63
N GLU A 6 15.58 -9.51 -8.07
CA GLU A 6 16.68 -9.62 -9.02
C GLU A 6 16.29 -10.56 -10.15
N ASP A 7 16.12 -10.00 -11.35
CA ASP A 7 15.74 -10.70 -12.58
C ASP A 7 14.56 -11.69 -12.38
N LEU A 8 13.50 -11.22 -11.69
CA LEU A 8 12.35 -12.04 -11.34
C LEU A 8 11.50 -12.35 -12.58
N TRP A 9 11.41 -13.61 -12.93
CA TRP A 9 10.52 -14.14 -13.95
C TRP A 9 9.52 -15.11 -13.33
N PHE A 10 8.27 -15.01 -13.75
CA PHE A 10 7.23 -15.92 -13.29
C PHE A 10 6.15 -16.17 -14.35
N SER A 11 5.71 -17.44 -14.47
CA SER A 11 4.61 -17.87 -15.33
C SER A 11 3.65 -18.78 -14.56
N TYR A 12 2.36 -18.61 -14.82
CA TYR A 12 1.31 -19.52 -14.34
C TYR A 12 1.12 -20.76 -15.26
N GLY A 13 1.92 -20.88 -16.32
CA GLY A 13 1.82 -21.94 -17.32
C GLY A 13 1.79 -21.39 -18.74
N GLU A 14 0.87 -20.52 -19.07
CA GLU A 14 0.75 -19.89 -20.39
C GLU A 14 1.24 -18.43 -20.34
N GLY A 15 2.42 -18.17 -20.92
CA GLY A 15 3.01 -16.83 -20.97
C GLY A 15 3.61 -16.35 -19.65
N TRP A 16 4.40 -15.29 -19.74
CA TRP A 16 5.07 -14.68 -18.61
C TRP A 16 4.18 -13.64 -17.93
N ALA A 17 3.89 -13.83 -16.63
CA ALA A 17 3.21 -12.86 -15.78
C ALA A 17 4.17 -11.79 -15.24
N LEU A 18 5.45 -12.17 -15.00
CA LEU A 18 6.54 -11.26 -14.69
C LEU A 18 7.72 -11.54 -15.60
N LYS A 19 8.43 -10.50 -16.04
CA LYS A 19 9.46 -10.55 -17.09
C LYS A 19 10.69 -9.75 -16.67
N GLY A 20 11.63 -10.40 -15.96
CA GLY A 20 12.90 -9.78 -15.59
C GLY A 20 12.74 -8.59 -14.62
N VAL A 21 11.79 -8.67 -13.70
CA VAL A 21 11.55 -7.60 -12.72
C VAL A 21 12.74 -7.49 -11.78
N SER A 22 13.40 -6.33 -11.81
CA SER A 22 14.48 -5.96 -10.90
C SER A 22 14.12 -4.63 -10.26
N LEU A 23 13.99 -4.59 -8.93
CA LEU A 23 13.59 -3.41 -8.17
C LEU A 23 14.05 -3.52 -6.71
N GLU A 24 14.06 -2.37 -6.03
CA GLU A 24 14.34 -2.28 -4.60
C GLU A 24 13.25 -1.48 -3.89
N ILE A 25 12.75 -2.00 -2.76
CA ILE A 25 11.81 -1.30 -1.89
C ILE A 25 12.57 -0.82 -0.64
N PRO A 26 12.65 0.49 -0.40
CA PRO A 26 13.28 1.04 0.79
C PRO A 26 12.52 0.64 2.05
N GLU A 27 13.22 0.61 3.19
CA GLU A 27 12.62 0.33 4.50
C GLU A 27 12.07 1.61 5.11
N GLY A 28 10.92 1.50 5.81
CA GLY A 28 10.29 2.60 6.54
C GLY A 28 9.51 3.59 5.66
N GLU A 29 9.26 3.25 4.41
CA GLU A 29 8.54 4.10 3.45
C GLU A 29 7.16 3.52 3.09
N ILE A 30 6.27 4.40 2.63
CA ILE A 30 5.04 3.99 1.94
C ILE A 30 5.35 3.91 0.45
N VAL A 31 5.44 2.69 -0.06
CA VAL A 31 5.75 2.43 -1.47
C VAL A 31 4.49 1.99 -2.19
N ALA A 32 4.13 2.70 -3.25
CA ALA A 32 3.01 2.31 -4.08
C ALA A 32 3.46 1.43 -5.26
N VAL A 33 2.64 0.43 -5.59
CA VAL A 33 2.76 -0.35 -6.83
C VAL A 33 1.54 -0.07 -7.68
N VAL A 34 1.75 0.58 -8.81
CA VAL A 34 0.68 1.03 -9.72
C VAL A 34 0.82 0.40 -11.10
N GLY A 35 -0.24 0.46 -11.89
CA GLY A 35 -0.24 -0.04 -13.27
C GLY A 35 -1.59 -0.65 -13.65
N PRO A 36 -1.83 -0.92 -14.95
CA PRO A 36 -3.08 -1.50 -15.44
C PRO A 36 -3.39 -2.86 -14.82
N ASN A 37 -4.67 -3.27 -14.89
CA ASN A 37 -5.07 -4.62 -14.52
C ASN A 37 -4.29 -5.66 -15.33
N GLY A 38 -3.83 -6.73 -14.67
CA GLY A 38 -3.02 -7.76 -15.32
C GLY A 38 -1.55 -7.38 -15.57
N SER A 39 -1.07 -6.23 -15.06
CA SER A 39 0.34 -5.82 -15.24
C SER A 39 1.35 -6.59 -14.37
N GLY A 40 0.91 -7.43 -13.43
CA GLY A 40 1.79 -8.26 -12.60
C GLY A 40 1.91 -7.84 -11.13
N LYS A 41 1.25 -6.75 -10.68
CA LYS A 41 1.34 -6.21 -9.31
C LYS A 41 1.06 -7.24 -8.20
N THR A 42 -0.14 -7.82 -8.21
CA THR A 42 -0.54 -8.88 -7.25
C THR A 42 0.35 -10.12 -7.37
N THR A 43 0.79 -10.47 -8.59
CA THR A 43 1.74 -11.58 -8.80
C THR A 43 3.08 -11.28 -8.12
N PHE A 44 3.61 -10.08 -8.29
CA PHE A 44 4.82 -9.63 -7.59
C PHE A 44 4.64 -9.70 -6.07
N ALA A 45 3.56 -9.13 -5.54
CA ALA A 45 3.30 -9.13 -4.09
C ALA A 45 3.19 -10.55 -3.50
N LYS A 46 2.63 -11.51 -4.22
CA LYS A 46 2.56 -12.92 -3.78
C LYS A 46 3.92 -13.60 -3.67
N HIS A 47 4.95 -13.12 -4.37
CA HIS A 47 6.33 -13.61 -4.19
C HIS A 47 6.92 -13.12 -2.86
N LEU A 48 6.52 -11.93 -2.38
CA LEU A 48 7.04 -11.36 -1.13
C LEU A 48 6.63 -12.18 0.11
N ILE A 49 5.45 -12.82 0.06
CA ILE A 49 4.94 -13.70 1.13
C ILE A 49 5.21 -15.19 0.84
N GLY A 50 5.94 -15.51 -0.22
CA GLY A 50 6.31 -16.87 -0.59
C GLY A 50 5.17 -17.74 -1.11
N LEU A 51 3.97 -17.20 -1.37
CA LEU A 51 2.86 -17.93 -2.02
C LEU A 51 3.20 -18.35 -3.45
N LEU A 52 4.01 -17.54 -4.14
CA LEU A 52 4.57 -17.89 -5.43
C LEU A 52 6.08 -17.96 -5.32
N LYS A 53 6.69 -18.88 -6.05
CA LYS A 53 8.15 -19.01 -6.13
C LYS A 53 8.62 -18.58 -7.53
N PRO A 54 9.71 -17.81 -7.65
CA PRO A 54 10.25 -17.39 -8.93
C PRO A 54 10.53 -18.55 -9.86
N THR A 55 10.18 -18.43 -11.15
CA THR A 55 10.61 -19.36 -12.20
C THR A 55 12.10 -19.14 -12.52
N ARG A 56 12.54 -17.86 -12.51
CA ARG A 56 13.95 -17.44 -12.61
C ARG A 56 14.17 -16.23 -11.72
N GLY A 57 15.44 -15.97 -11.37
CA GLY A 57 15.81 -14.88 -10.50
C GLY A 57 15.51 -15.18 -9.04
N ARG A 58 15.44 -14.15 -8.23
CA ARG A 58 15.15 -14.28 -6.80
C ARG A 58 14.47 -13.04 -6.23
N VAL A 59 13.83 -13.22 -5.08
CA VAL A 59 13.25 -12.14 -4.27
C VAL A 59 13.75 -12.29 -2.84
N LEU A 60 14.32 -11.22 -2.31
CA LEU A 60 14.78 -11.12 -0.94
C LEU A 60 13.86 -10.18 -0.17
N VAL A 61 13.43 -10.60 1.02
CA VAL A 61 12.63 -9.80 1.95
C VAL A 61 13.41 -9.69 3.25
N TYR A 62 13.85 -8.48 3.60
CA TYR A 62 14.79 -8.21 4.71
C TYR A 62 16.02 -9.12 4.66
N GLY A 63 16.53 -9.43 3.46
CA GLY A 63 17.68 -10.29 3.23
C GLY A 63 17.37 -11.78 3.17
N GLU A 64 16.15 -12.23 3.50
CA GLU A 64 15.74 -13.64 3.44
C GLU A 64 15.23 -13.99 2.02
N ASP A 65 15.83 -14.99 1.40
CA ASP A 65 15.39 -15.48 0.06
C ASP A 65 14.04 -16.20 0.18
N THR A 66 13.03 -15.67 -0.48
CA THR A 66 11.66 -16.21 -0.40
C THR A 66 11.54 -17.62 -0.96
N ARG A 67 12.49 -18.10 -1.77
CA ARG A 67 12.50 -19.49 -2.27
C ARG A 67 12.81 -20.50 -1.18
N GLU A 68 13.63 -20.11 -0.21
CA GLU A 68 14.14 -20.95 0.88
C GLU A 68 13.25 -20.95 2.11
N LYS A 69 12.27 -20.04 2.17
CA LYS A 69 11.36 -19.87 3.31
C LYS A 69 9.96 -20.37 3.00
N SER A 70 9.32 -20.91 4.01
CA SER A 70 7.88 -21.18 3.99
C SER A 70 7.07 -19.90 4.15
N VAL A 71 5.78 -19.96 3.77
CA VAL A 71 4.84 -18.84 4.01
C VAL A 71 4.76 -18.50 5.50
N ALA A 72 4.76 -19.52 6.38
CA ALA A 72 4.72 -19.33 7.85
C ALA A 72 5.96 -18.62 8.40
N GLU A 73 7.15 -18.86 7.84
CA GLU A 73 8.37 -18.11 8.22
C GLU A 73 8.33 -16.68 7.74
N LEU A 74 7.89 -16.46 6.49
CA LEU A 74 7.79 -15.12 5.91
C LEU A 74 6.68 -14.29 6.56
N SER A 75 5.62 -14.90 7.09
CA SER A 75 4.54 -14.18 7.78
C SER A 75 4.98 -13.48 9.07
N ARG A 76 6.16 -13.83 9.61
CA ARG A 76 6.81 -13.08 10.71
C ARG A 76 7.37 -11.72 10.26
N LEU A 77 7.64 -11.57 8.96
CA LEU A 77 8.23 -10.36 8.39
C LEU A 77 7.21 -9.56 7.58
N VAL A 78 6.31 -10.27 6.90
CA VAL A 78 5.39 -9.69 5.92
C VAL A 78 3.95 -10.03 6.25
N GLY A 79 3.15 -9.01 6.44
CA GLY A 79 1.70 -9.12 6.50
C GLY A 79 1.07 -8.82 5.15
N TYR A 80 0.06 -9.57 4.76
CA TYR A 80 -0.65 -9.37 3.49
C TYR A 80 -2.15 -9.26 3.73
N VAL A 81 -2.74 -8.16 3.31
CA VAL A 81 -4.19 -7.93 3.34
C VAL A 81 -4.73 -8.13 1.93
N PHE A 82 -5.64 -9.09 1.77
CA PHE A 82 -6.24 -9.40 0.48
C PHE A 82 -7.29 -8.37 0.08
N GLN A 83 -7.43 -8.15 -1.23
CA GLN A 83 -8.42 -7.24 -1.83
C GLN A 83 -9.86 -7.48 -1.35
N ASN A 84 -10.27 -8.73 -1.16
CA ASN A 84 -11.58 -9.09 -0.65
C ASN A 84 -11.46 -9.67 0.76
N PRO A 85 -11.92 -8.97 1.82
CA PRO A 85 -11.80 -9.45 3.20
C PRO A 85 -12.53 -10.77 3.45
N ASN A 86 -13.58 -11.11 2.67
CA ASN A 86 -14.26 -12.39 2.81
C ASN A 86 -13.38 -13.61 2.42
N HIS A 87 -12.27 -13.40 1.72
CA HIS A 87 -11.29 -14.46 1.43
C HIS A 87 -10.29 -14.68 2.58
N GLN A 88 -10.30 -13.79 3.56
CA GLN A 88 -9.35 -13.80 4.68
C GLN A 88 -10.03 -14.14 6.00
N ILE A 89 -11.25 -13.64 6.23
CA ILE A 89 -11.99 -13.74 7.48
C ILE A 89 -12.72 -15.11 7.54
N PHE A 90 -12.50 -15.89 8.62
CA PHE A 90 -13.07 -17.23 8.75
C PHE A 90 -13.42 -17.62 10.20
N SER A 91 -13.01 -16.85 11.21
CA SER A 91 -13.24 -17.16 12.62
C SER A 91 -14.66 -16.86 13.09
N GLU A 92 -15.06 -17.39 14.24
CA GLU A 92 -16.40 -17.18 14.79
C GLU A 92 -16.57 -15.79 15.42
N THR A 93 -15.50 -15.26 16.05
CA THR A 93 -15.50 -13.95 16.68
C THR A 93 -14.43 -13.03 16.07
N VAL A 94 -14.63 -11.73 16.21
CA VAL A 94 -13.64 -10.70 15.83
C VAL A 94 -12.34 -10.89 16.61
N TYR A 95 -12.43 -11.23 17.90
CA TYR A 95 -11.27 -11.50 18.74
C TYR A 95 -10.46 -12.69 18.22
N ASP A 96 -11.11 -13.81 17.94
CA ASP A 96 -10.43 -15.02 17.45
C ASP A 96 -9.81 -14.82 16.07
N GLU A 97 -10.46 -14.01 15.22
CA GLU A 97 -9.90 -13.65 13.90
C GLU A 97 -8.56 -12.91 14.04
N VAL A 98 -8.49 -11.94 14.94
CA VAL A 98 -7.27 -11.16 15.17
C VAL A 98 -6.23 -11.98 15.95
N ALA A 99 -6.66 -12.84 16.88
CA ALA A 99 -5.78 -13.69 17.67
C ALA A 99 -5.16 -14.85 16.88
N PHE A 100 -5.76 -15.25 15.77
CA PHE A 100 -5.35 -16.42 14.99
C PHE A 100 -3.89 -16.36 14.53
N GLY A 101 -3.48 -15.25 13.91
CA GLY A 101 -2.12 -15.06 13.43
C GLY A 101 -1.08 -15.15 14.57
N PRO A 102 -1.17 -14.32 15.61
CA PRO A 102 -0.25 -14.35 16.75
C PRO A 102 -0.15 -15.72 17.44
N ARG A 103 -1.27 -16.42 17.64
CA ARG A 103 -1.28 -17.79 18.21
C ARG A 103 -0.48 -18.77 17.34
N ASN A 104 -0.68 -18.73 16.01
CA ASN A 104 0.07 -19.59 15.09
C ASN A 104 1.57 -19.24 15.01
N LEU A 105 1.93 -17.99 15.26
CA LEU A 105 3.32 -17.56 15.38
C LEU A 105 3.97 -17.97 16.72
N GLY A 106 3.18 -18.53 17.66
CA GLY A 106 3.64 -19.03 18.95
C GLY A 106 3.82 -17.96 20.02
N PHE A 107 3.11 -16.82 19.91
CA PHE A 107 3.11 -15.83 20.99
C PHE A 107 2.34 -16.34 22.20
N GLU A 108 2.79 -15.96 23.41
CA GLU A 108 2.08 -16.25 24.65
C GLU A 108 0.72 -15.53 24.72
N GLU A 109 -0.30 -16.14 25.33
CA GLU A 109 -1.66 -15.60 25.36
C GLU A 109 -1.76 -14.17 25.94
N ALA A 110 -0.91 -13.83 26.91
CA ALA A 110 -0.85 -12.46 27.43
C ALA A 110 -0.45 -11.46 26.32
N ARG A 111 0.55 -11.82 25.50
CA ARG A 111 0.99 -11.00 24.36
C ARG A 111 -0.04 -11.00 23.23
N VAL A 112 -0.69 -12.14 22.97
CA VAL A 112 -1.79 -12.23 22.00
C VAL A 112 -2.89 -11.24 22.36
N LYS A 113 -3.31 -11.21 23.63
CA LYS A 113 -4.34 -10.27 24.09
C LYS A 113 -3.95 -8.82 23.85
N GLU A 114 -2.72 -8.42 24.21
CA GLU A 114 -2.21 -7.05 23.97
C GLU A 114 -2.22 -6.69 22.47
N LEU A 115 -1.77 -7.62 21.63
CA LEU A 115 -1.73 -7.41 20.17
C LEU A 115 -3.13 -7.30 19.57
N VAL A 116 -4.08 -8.10 20.03
CA VAL A 116 -5.49 -8.04 19.60
C VAL A 116 -6.11 -6.70 20.01
N GLU A 117 -6.01 -6.34 21.30
CA GLU A 117 -6.58 -5.09 21.79
C GLU A 117 -6.00 -3.86 21.08
N SER A 118 -4.67 -3.82 20.89
CA SER A 118 -3.99 -2.72 20.20
C SER A 118 -4.36 -2.64 18.73
N SER A 119 -4.46 -3.80 18.03
CA SER A 119 -4.81 -3.83 16.61
C SER A 119 -6.27 -3.44 16.38
N LEU A 120 -7.21 -3.93 17.19
CA LEU A 120 -8.62 -3.52 17.12
C LEU A 120 -8.80 -2.04 17.40
N LYS A 121 -8.09 -1.50 18.39
CA LYS A 121 -8.09 -0.06 18.68
C LYS A 121 -7.54 0.75 17.51
N LEU A 122 -6.44 0.31 16.90
CA LEU A 122 -5.80 1.00 15.79
C LEU A 122 -6.75 1.16 14.59
N VAL A 123 -7.58 0.14 14.33
CA VAL A 123 -8.52 0.17 13.20
C VAL A 123 -9.93 0.65 13.59
N GLY A 124 -10.16 1.08 14.85
CA GLY A 124 -11.45 1.58 15.34
C GLY A 124 -12.53 0.50 15.42
N LEU A 125 -12.14 -0.69 15.91
CA LEU A 125 -13.02 -1.83 16.21
C LEU A 125 -12.96 -2.24 17.68
N GLU A 126 -12.47 -1.34 18.57
CA GLU A 126 -12.49 -1.60 20.00
C GLU A 126 -13.92 -1.86 20.50
N GLY A 127 -14.05 -2.82 21.43
CA GLY A 127 -15.35 -3.23 22.00
C GLY A 127 -16.12 -4.24 21.14
N LYS A 128 -15.66 -4.57 19.93
CA LYS A 128 -16.32 -5.50 19.02
C LYS A 128 -15.76 -6.93 19.07
N GLY A 129 -14.87 -7.24 20.00
CA GLY A 129 -14.20 -8.54 20.08
C GLY A 129 -15.13 -9.74 20.06
N GLU A 130 -16.26 -9.67 20.79
CA GLU A 130 -17.25 -10.75 20.90
C GLU A 130 -18.25 -10.79 19.72
N GLU A 131 -18.22 -9.77 18.82
CA GLU A 131 -19.10 -9.77 17.65
C GLU A 131 -18.66 -10.83 16.63
N ARG A 132 -19.63 -11.31 15.87
CA ARG A 132 -19.36 -12.25 14.77
C ARG A 132 -18.97 -11.47 13.51
N PRO A 133 -17.88 -11.83 12.82
CA PRO A 133 -17.40 -11.08 11.64
C PRO A 133 -18.44 -10.93 10.54
N TYR A 134 -19.36 -11.89 10.36
CA TYR A 134 -20.39 -11.78 9.33
C TYR A 134 -21.44 -10.69 9.60
N MET A 135 -21.56 -10.22 10.86
CA MET A 135 -22.46 -9.11 11.24
C MET A 135 -21.85 -7.74 10.94
N LEU A 136 -20.55 -7.69 10.69
CA LEU A 136 -19.86 -6.45 10.39
C LEU A 136 -20.22 -5.94 8.97
N SER A 137 -20.29 -4.61 8.83
CA SER A 137 -20.33 -3.96 7.51
C SER A 137 -19.08 -4.27 6.70
N MET A 138 -19.12 -4.03 5.38
CA MET A 138 -17.97 -4.30 4.52
C MET A 138 -16.72 -3.53 4.95
N GLY A 139 -16.86 -2.23 5.26
CA GLY A 139 -15.76 -1.41 5.75
C GLY A 139 -15.22 -1.86 7.13
N GLU A 140 -16.06 -2.44 8.01
CA GLU A 140 -15.61 -3.04 9.25
C GLU A 140 -14.86 -4.35 9.00
N LYS A 141 -15.31 -5.18 8.05
CA LYS A 141 -14.60 -6.40 7.65
C LYS A 141 -13.21 -6.11 7.09
N GLU A 142 -13.07 -5.06 6.29
CA GLU A 142 -11.75 -4.66 5.78
C GLU A 142 -10.83 -4.21 6.91
N ARG A 143 -11.34 -3.40 7.83
CA ARG A 143 -10.57 -3.02 9.01
C ARG A 143 -10.24 -4.23 9.89
N LEU A 144 -11.12 -5.21 10.01
CA LEU A 144 -10.84 -6.47 10.69
C LEU A 144 -9.73 -7.25 9.99
N ALA A 145 -9.77 -7.37 8.66
CA ALA A 145 -8.72 -8.01 7.87
C ALA A 145 -7.35 -7.32 8.06
N ILE A 146 -7.34 -5.99 8.16
CA ILE A 146 -6.11 -5.24 8.49
C ILE A 146 -5.66 -5.54 9.91
N ALA A 147 -6.58 -5.53 10.89
CA ALA A 147 -6.26 -5.81 12.30
C ALA A 147 -5.67 -7.21 12.49
N SER A 148 -6.23 -8.24 11.82
CA SER A 148 -5.74 -9.62 11.93
C SER A 148 -4.30 -9.77 11.42
N VAL A 149 -3.91 -8.99 10.41
CA VAL A 149 -2.55 -8.96 9.90
C VAL A 149 -1.63 -8.12 10.80
N LEU A 150 -2.08 -6.96 11.27
CA LEU A 150 -1.29 -6.08 12.15
C LEU A 150 -0.95 -6.74 13.49
N ALA A 151 -1.84 -7.59 14.01
CA ALA A 151 -1.62 -8.34 15.25
C ALA A 151 -0.42 -9.30 15.16
N MET A 152 -0.01 -9.71 13.95
CA MET A 152 1.21 -10.51 13.76
C MET A 152 2.50 -9.68 13.87
N ASP A 153 2.39 -8.36 14.02
CA ASP A 153 3.50 -7.41 14.17
C ASP A 153 4.51 -7.41 12.98
N PRO A 154 4.04 -7.37 11.71
CA PRO A 154 4.93 -7.47 10.57
C PRO A 154 5.76 -6.20 10.37
N ARG A 155 6.99 -6.36 9.81
CA ARG A 155 7.85 -5.23 9.42
C ARG A 155 7.43 -4.61 8.07
N LEU A 156 6.86 -5.42 7.17
CA LEU A 156 6.29 -5.01 5.88
C LEU A 156 4.80 -5.35 5.85
N LEU A 157 3.95 -4.37 5.65
CA LEU A 157 2.52 -4.56 5.41
C LEU A 157 2.22 -4.38 3.93
N ILE A 158 1.61 -5.38 3.30
CA ILE A 158 1.13 -5.31 1.91
C ILE A 158 -0.39 -5.14 1.94
N LEU A 159 -0.88 -4.08 1.29
CA LEU A 159 -2.28 -3.79 1.10
C LEU A 159 -2.60 -3.93 -0.39
N ASP A 160 -3.32 -4.98 -0.78
CA ASP A 160 -3.66 -5.25 -2.18
C ASP A 160 -5.04 -4.68 -2.51
N GLU A 161 -5.08 -3.52 -3.20
CA GLU A 161 -6.28 -2.78 -3.63
C GLU A 161 -7.27 -2.50 -2.47
N PRO A 162 -6.81 -1.93 -1.34
CA PRO A 162 -7.61 -1.81 -0.11
C PRO A 162 -8.72 -0.76 -0.19
N THR A 163 -8.85 -0.06 -1.31
CA THR A 163 -9.74 1.11 -1.47
C THR A 163 -10.92 0.85 -2.38
N ILE A 164 -11.01 -0.34 -2.96
CA ILE A 164 -12.09 -0.68 -3.90
C ILE A 164 -13.44 -0.73 -3.16
N GLY A 165 -14.37 0.14 -3.59
CA GLY A 165 -15.73 0.18 -3.04
C GLY A 165 -15.85 0.87 -1.69
N GLN A 166 -14.81 1.60 -1.23
CA GLN A 166 -14.79 2.31 0.05
C GLN A 166 -15.34 3.72 -0.07
N ASP A 167 -16.01 4.15 1.01
CA ASP A 167 -16.33 5.56 1.20
C ASP A 167 -15.10 6.36 1.73
N ARG A 168 -15.20 7.69 1.64
CA ARG A 168 -14.13 8.61 2.09
C ARG A 168 -13.78 8.45 3.57
N SER A 169 -14.74 8.12 4.43
CA SER A 169 -14.51 7.98 5.87
C SER A 169 -13.66 6.74 6.16
N THR A 170 -13.97 5.63 5.53
CA THR A 170 -13.20 4.38 5.65
C THR A 170 -11.79 4.55 5.07
N MET A 171 -11.68 5.25 3.93
CA MET A 171 -10.41 5.59 3.31
C MET A 171 -9.51 6.42 4.24
N SER A 172 -10.05 7.48 4.85
CA SER A 172 -9.29 8.33 5.78
C SER A 172 -8.71 7.52 6.94
N LYS A 173 -9.50 6.61 7.52
CA LYS A 173 -9.03 5.72 8.60
C LYS A 173 -7.91 4.80 8.16
N LEU A 174 -8.01 4.24 6.96
CA LEU A 174 -6.93 3.41 6.39
C LEU A 174 -5.63 4.22 6.26
N ILE A 175 -5.71 5.43 5.72
CA ILE A 175 -4.54 6.30 5.55
C ILE A 175 -3.93 6.70 6.90
N GLU A 176 -4.74 6.95 7.92
CA GLU A 176 -4.25 7.20 9.28
C GLU A 176 -3.45 5.99 9.82
N VAL A 177 -3.96 4.77 9.60
CA VAL A 177 -3.25 3.53 9.97
C VAL A 177 -1.91 3.43 9.22
N VAL A 178 -1.92 3.64 7.90
CA VAL A 178 -0.71 3.57 7.06
C VAL A 178 0.34 4.60 7.51
N LYS A 179 -0.06 5.86 7.73
CA LYS A 179 0.84 6.92 8.21
C LYS A 179 1.41 6.62 9.60
N ARG A 180 0.60 6.04 10.50
CA ARG A 180 1.07 5.64 11.82
C ARG A 180 2.11 4.53 11.73
N LEU A 181 1.88 3.50 10.91
CA LEU A 181 2.83 2.40 10.69
C LEU A 181 4.17 2.91 10.16
N LYS A 182 4.15 3.84 9.19
CA LYS A 182 5.36 4.53 8.72
C LYS A 182 6.05 5.28 9.86
N GLY A 183 5.30 6.01 10.68
CA GLY A 183 5.84 6.72 11.85
C GLY A 183 6.49 5.78 12.88
N GLU A 184 6.10 4.50 12.92
CA GLU A 184 6.71 3.44 13.72
C GLU A 184 7.90 2.78 13.01
N GLY A 185 8.32 3.26 11.82
CA GLY A 185 9.42 2.73 11.02
C GLY A 185 9.09 1.48 10.21
N ARG A 186 7.82 1.11 10.08
CA ARG A 186 7.38 -0.03 9.26
C ARG A 186 7.29 0.38 7.80
N THR A 187 7.50 -0.59 6.92
CA THR A 187 7.32 -0.41 5.48
C THR A 187 5.89 -0.78 5.09
N VAL A 188 5.27 0.02 4.24
CA VAL A 188 3.95 -0.29 3.69
C VAL A 188 4.05 -0.37 2.17
N LEU A 189 3.59 -1.47 1.59
CA LEU A 189 3.44 -1.65 0.15
C LEU A 189 1.96 -1.53 -0.22
N LEU A 190 1.61 -0.44 -0.89
CA LEU A 190 0.25 -0.14 -1.32
C LEU A 190 0.08 -0.48 -2.80
N ILE A 191 -0.63 -1.55 -3.12
CA ILE A 191 -1.03 -1.83 -4.50
C ILE A 191 -2.35 -1.10 -4.75
N SER A 192 -2.37 -0.18 -5.70
CA SER A 192 -3.58 0.57 -6.03
C SER A 192 -3.61 1.01 -7.48
N HIS A 193 -4.81 1.19 -8.01
CA HIS A 193 -5.06 1.87 -9.28
C HIS A 193 -5.56 3.31 -9.07
N ASP A 194 -5.79 3.73 -7.83
CA ASP A 194 -6.14 5.12 -7.47
C ASP A 194 -4.87 5.98 -7.42
N ILE A 195 -4.59 6.65 -8.54
CA ILE A 195 -3.38 7.46 -8.71
C ILE A 195 -3.41 8.72 -7.84
N ASP A 196 -4.58 9.28 -7.57
CA ASP A 196 -4.72 10.45 -6.68
C ASP A 196 -4.33 10.08 -5.25
N LEU A 197 -4.86 8.96 -4.72
CA LEU A 197 -4.51 8.44 -3.41
C LEU A 197 -3.01 8.14 -3.28
N VAL A 198 -2.44 7.48 -4.29
CA VAL A 198 -1.00 7.16 -4.34
C VAL A 198 -0.17 8.44 -4.31
N TYR A 199 -0.55 9.44 -5.11
CA TYR A 199 0.16 10.71 -5.19
C TYR A 199 0.19 11.47 -3.86
N GLU A 200 -0.92 11.47 -3.13
CA GLU A 200 -1.06 12.21 -1.87
C GLU A 200 -0.44 11.48 -0.66
N HIS A 201 -0.29 10.16 -0.71
CA HIS A 201 -0.02 9.37 0.49
C HIS A 201 1.16 8.41 0.39
N SER A 202 1.85 8.34 -0.75
CA SER A 202 3.02 7.47 -0.90
C SER A 202 4.30 8.29 -1.08
N ASP A 203 5.43 7.73 -0.68
CA ASP A 203 6.75 8.37 -0.82
C ASP A 203 7.41 7.98 -2.14
N TYR A 204 7.24 6.71 -2.50
CA TYR A 204 7.88 6.08 -3.63
C TYR A 204 6.85 5.31 -4.46
N VAL A 205 7.03 5.25 -5.76
CA VAL A 205 6.14 4.51 -6.66
C VAL A 205 6.93 3.60 -7.59
N ILE A 206 6.38 2.42 -7.83
CA ILE A 206 6.85 1.45 -8.80
C ILE A 206 5.73 1.23 -9.82
N VAL A 207 6.02 1.44 -11.09
CA VAL A 207 5.04 1.40 -12.17
C VAL A 207 5.21 0.11 -12.97
N PHE A 208 4.21 -0.76 -12.92
CA PHE A 208 4.15 -2.03 -13.66
C PHE A 208 3.37 -1.89 -14.96
N LYS A 209 3.88 -2.48 -16.05
CA LYS A 209 3.16 -2.66 -17.32
C LYS A 209 3.57 -3.95 -18.01
N GLY A 210 2.61 -4.81 -18.34
CA GLY A 210 2.85 -6.02 -19.12
C GLY A 210 3.82 -7.04 -18.51
N GLY A 211 3.93 -7.05 -17.18
CA GLY A 211 4.83 -7.93 -16.42
C GLY A 211 6.22 -7.35 -16.15
N GLU A 212 6.46 -6.10 -16.51
CA GLU A 212 7.75 -5.40 -16.37
C GLU A 212 7.59 -4.15 -15.49
N VAL A 213 8.67 -3.69 -14.87
CA VAL A 213 8.77 -2.36 -14.24
C VAL A 213 9.18 -1.37 -15.31
N VAL A 214 8.32 -0.38 -15.58
CA VAL A 214 8.56 0.63 -16.61
C VAL A 214 9.10 1.94 -16.04
N SER A 215 8.91 2.18 -14.75
CA SER A 215 9.49 3.30 -14.01
C SER A 215 9.40 3.06 -12.50
N GLU A 216 10.31 3.66 -11.75
CA GLU A 216 10.27 3.73 -10.30
C GLU A 216 10.95 5.01 -9.81
N GLY A 217 10.54 5.53 -8.66
CA GLY A 217 11.11 6.75 -8.09
C GLY A 217 10.19 7.41 -7.08
N LYS A 218 10.53 8.64 -6.71
CA LYS A 218 9.66 9.47 -5.86
C LYS A 218 8.33 9.74 -6.57
N VAL A 219 7.23 9.66 -5.83
CA VAL A 219 5.87 9.79 -6.38
C VAL A 219 5.71 11.06 -7.20
N ALA A 220 6.13 12.22 -6.67
CA ALA A 220 6.00 13.50 -7.34
C ALA A 220 6.79 13.58 -8.66
N GLU A 221 7.94 12.90 -8.76
CA GLU A 221 8.77 12.91 -9.97
C GLU A 221 8.18 12.00 -11.06
N VAL A 222 7.75 10.78 -10.65
CA VAL A 222 7.27 9.75 -11.59
C VAL A 222 5.85 10.04 -12.07
N LEU A 223 4.91 10.35 -11.16
CA LEU A 223 3.50 10.49 -11.52
C LEU A 223 3.13 11.86 -12.09
N SER A 224 4.02 12.85 -12.01
CA SER A 224 3.80 14.17 -12.63
C SER A 224 4.33 14.27 -14.04
N ASP A 225 5.04 13.25 -14.52
CA ASP A 225 5.53 13.20 -15.91
C ASP A 225 4.42 12.68 -16.85
N PRO A 226 3.89 13.55 -17.76
CA PRO A 226 2.82 13.16 -18.66
C PRO A 226 3.22 12.09 -19.68
N GLU A 227 4.49 12.07 -20.12
CA GLU A 227 4.96 11.08 -21.09
C GLU A 227 5.07 9.70 -20.45
N LEU A 228 5.57 9.67 -19.21
CA LEU A 228 5.75 8.46 -18.45
C LEU A 228 4.38 7.87 -18.05
N THR A 229 3.45 8.67 -17.53
CA THR A 229 2.11 8.22 -17.18
C THR A 229 1.33 7.72 -18.39
N ALA A 230 1.42 8.42 -19.53
CA ALA A 230 0.82 7.96 -20.78
C ALA A 230 1.43 6.64 -21.28
N LYS A 231 2.78 6.52 -21.26
CA LYS A 231 3.49 5.26 -21.58
C LYS A 231 3.05 4.13 -20.67
N ALA A 232 2.83 4.39 -19.40
CA ALA A 232 2.35 3.43 -18.41
C ALA A 232 0.85 3.12 -18.51
N SER A 233 0.10 3.83 -19.35
CA SER A 233 -1.38 3.78 -19.42
C SER A 233 -2.04 4.18 -18.11
N LEU A 234 -1.49 5.18 -17.44
CA LEU A 234 -2.00 5.81 -16.22
C LEU A 234 -2.52 7.22 -16.55
N SER A 235 -3.47 7.72 -15.75
CA SER A 235 -3.85 9.13 -15.74
C SER A 235 -2.85 9.94 -14.91
N LEU A 236 -2.73 11.24 -15.22
CA LEU A 236 -2.06 12.16 -14.31
C LEU A 236 -2.86 12.30 -13.02
N PRO A 237 -2.20 12.45 -11.85
CA PRO A 237 -2.89 12.87 -10.63
C PRO A 237 -3.59 14.21 -10.83
N LYS A 238 -4.77 14.39 -10.27
CA LYS A 238 -5.54 15.65 -10.41
C LYS A 238 -4.79 16.88 -9.90
N LEU A 239 -4.01 16.74 -8.83
CA LEU A 239 -3.18 17.83 -8.32
C LEU A 239 -2.05 18.20 -9.28
N ALA A 240 -1.41 17.23 -9.94
CA ALA A 240 -0.40 17.47 -10.95
C ALA A 240 -1.00 18.10 -12.22
N GLU A 241 -2.19 17.64 -12.64
CA GLU A 241 -2.93 18.22 -13.74
C GLU A 241 -3.35 19.66 -13.46
N LEU A 242 -3.87 19.95 -12.26
CA LEU A 242 -4.22 21.29 -11.80
C LEU A 242 -3.00 22.23 -11.83
N ALA A 243 -1.88 21.80 -11.25
CA ALA A 243 -0.65 22.59 -11.23
C ALA A 243 -0.20 22.94 -12.64
N ARG A 244 -0.25 21.98 -13.58
CA ARG A 244 0.11 22.20 -14.98
C ARG A 244 -0.84 23.17 -15.70
N LEU A 245 -2.16 23.03 -15.48
CA LEU A 245 -3.16 23.91 -16.09
C LEU A 245 -3.03 25.36 -15.62
N LEU A 246 -2.63 25.56 -14.38
CA LEU A 246 -2.45 26.88 -13.78
C LEU A 246 -1.03 27.44 -13.94
N GLY A 247 -0.09 26.65 -14.49
CA GLY A 247 1.30 27.07 -14.66
C GLY A 247 2.03 27.29 -13.34
N LEU A 248 1.68 26.49 -12.29
CA LEU A 248 2.32 26.59 -10.97
C LEU A 248 3.78 26.14 -11.06
N ASP A 249 4.69 26.91 -10.46
CA ASP A 249 6.12 26.56 -10.39
C ASP A 249 6.40 25.35 -9.50
N ARG A 250 5.50 25.06 -8.56
CA ARG A 250 5.61 23.96 -7.61
C ARG A 250 4.40 23.02 -7.72
N LEU A 251 4.68 21.72 -7.74
CA LEU A 251 3.65 20.69 -7.66
C LEU A 251 3.14 20.56 -6.22
N PRO A 252 1.83 20.73 -5.97
CA PRO A 252 1.26 20.50 -4.64
C PRO A 252 1.23 19.01 -4.30
N SER A 253 1.57 18.70 -3.05
CA SER A 253 1.63 17.32 -2.54
C SER A 253 0.30 16.84 -1.93
N SER A 254 -0.62 17.76 -1.62
CA SER A 254 -1.96 17.47 -1.09
C SER A 254 -2.94 18.55 -1.51
N VAL A 255 -4.24 18.33 -1.24
CA VAL A 255 -5.28 19.34 -1.49
C VAL A 255 -5.05 20.58 -0.64
N GLU A 256 -4.66 20.42 0.62
CA GLU A 256 -4.36 21.52 1.55
C GLU A 256 -3.17 22.35 1.06
N ASP A 257 -2.11 21.66 0.60
CA ASP A 257 -0.93 22.30 0.01
C ASP A 257 -1.29 23.05 -1.29
N ALA A 258 -2.16 22.50 -2.13
CA ALA A 258 -2.65 23.17 -3.33
C ALA A 258 -3.41 24.46 -3.00
N VAL A 259 -4.26 24.46 -1.98
CA VAL A 259 -4.97 25.65 -1.53
C VAL A 259 -3.98 26.72 -1.03
N GLU A 260 -2.95 26.33 -0.28
CA GLU A 260 -1.92 27.27 0.20
C GLU A 260 -1.13 27.91 -0.96
N VAL A 261 -0.69 27.10 -1.94
CA VAL A 261 0.00 27.58 -3.12
C VAL A 261 -0.86 28.59 -3.89
N LEU A 262 -2.12 28.25 -4.16
CA LEU A 262 -3.05 29.13 -4.88
C LEU A 262 -3.34 30.43 -4.13
N MET A 263 -3.52 30.37 -2.81
CA MET A 263 -3.73 31.56 -2.00
C MET A 263 -2.54 32.50 -2.00
N ASN A 264 -1.32 31.96 -2.06
CA ASN A 264 -0.10 32.76 -2.13
C ASN A 264 0.06 33.44 -3.50
N GLU A 265 -0.25 32.74 -4.60
CA GLU A 265 -0.25 33.35 -5.93
C GLU A 265 -1.28 34.46 -6.07
N VAL A 266 -2.52 34.24 -5.64
CA VAL A 266 -3.58 35.26 -5.65
C VAL A 266 -3.17 36.49 -4.82
N ARG A 267 -2.50 36.30 -3.68
CA ARG A 267 -1.98 37.41 -2.85
C ARG A 267 -0.83 38.15 -3.54
N GLY A 268 0.02 37.43 -4.30
CA GLY A 268 1.10 38.00 -5.10
C GLY A 268 0.55 38.92 -6.19
N ILE A 269 -0.40 38.41 -6.99
CA ILE A 269 -1.06 39.17 -8.08
C ILE A 269 -1.71 40.46 -7.54
N ARG A 270 -2.46 40.39 -6.42
CA ARG A 270 -3.06 41.59 -5.80
C ARG A 270 -2.03 42.62 -5.34
N LYS A 271 -0.84 42.19 -4.90
CA LYS A 271 0.22 43.14 -4.52
C LYS A 271 0.86 43.84 -5.75
N GLU A 272 1.03 43.11 -6.84
CA GLU A 272 1.54 43.68 -8.09
C GLU A 272 0.54 44.66 -8.74
N GLU A 273 -0.75 44.34 -8.75
CA GLU A 273 -1.81 45.22 -9.23
C GLU A 273 -1.94 46.50 -8.39
N LEU A 274 -1.70 46.44 -7.08
CA LEU A 274 -1.72 47.59 -6.18
C LEU A 274 -0.42 48.42 -6.22
N ALA A 275 0.67 47.84 -6.70
CA ALA A 275 1.97 48.52 -6.83
C ALA A 275 2.19 49.22 -8.21
N ASN A 276 1.34 48.89 -9.20
CA ASN A 276 1.33 49.53 -10.52
C ASN A 276 -0.06 50.13 -10.80
N PRO A 277 -0.37 51.34 -10.33
CA PRO A 277 -1.61 52.04 -10.61
C PRO A 277 -1.70 52.58 -12.05
#